data_098a9e8d4200cfa1d28c525c3428401d
#
_entry.id   098a9e8d4200cfa1d28c525c3428401d
#
_cell.length_a   1.000
_cell.length_b   1.000
_cell.length_c   1.000
_cell.angle_alpha   90.00
_cell.angle_beta   90.00
_cell.angle_gamma   90.00
#
_symmetry.space_group_name_H-M   'P 1'
#
loop_
_entity.id
_entity.type
_entity.pdbx_description
1 polymer ?
#
loop_
_entity_poly.entity_id
_entity_poly.type
_entity_poly.pdbx_seq_one_letter_code
_entity_poly.pdbx_strand_id
1 'polypeptide(L)'
;MARPGRVLPKRQLGRCRFLAALAAIMILDPAAPFAAPERIVNVYNWSDYIAPKIIEDFTRETGIKVRYDTFDSNDTLEAKLLAGRSGYDVVVPTGYFLERQIKAGVFQKLDKRKLPNLANIWPTIAARLAKYDPGNDYAVNYMWGTTGIGFNSAKARQATGAAGGIDSWATVFNPKSLERFQHCGVEMLDASDDILPAALYYLGLDPNSANEADLQKSADLIKSIRPFVRKFHSSEYINALATGEICLAVGFSGDIKQAQKRAIEAKNGVDVGYAIPKEGAQLWFDNLAIPRDATNVDEAHAFINYLQKPEVAATNSNFVSYANGNLASQKFIDRAILEDKTIYPDEALMSRLYVINAHDPKIERLMNRLWIRIKTGR
;
A
#
# COMPACT_ATOMS: atom_id res chain seq x y z
N MET A 1 47.72 -80.23 3.35
CA MET A 1 48.97 -80.80 3.94
C MET A 1 49.49 -79.83 4.99
N ALA A 2 49.30 -80.14 6.19
CA ALA A 2 50.32 -80.42 7.23
C ALA A 2 50.97 -79.19 7.85
N ARG A 3 50.54 -78.94 9.02
CA ARG A 3 51.17 -78.51 10.29
C ARG A 3 52.73 -78.75 10.42
N PRO A 4 53.47 -78.32 11.43
CA PRO A 4 53.19 -77.76 12.77
C PRO A 4 54.14 -76.60 13.18
N GLY A 5 54.11 -75.84 14.29
CA GLY A 5 54.00 -76.15 15.67
C GLY A 5 55.12 -75.54 16.49
N ARG A 6 54.83 -75.23 17.78
CA ARG A 6 55.65 -75.04 19.00
C ARG A 6 55.89 -73.59 19.45
N VAL A 7 55.26 -73.16 20.54
CA VAL A 7 55.44 -73.46 21.98
C VAL A 7 56.48 -72.53 22.69
N LEU A 8 55.93 -71.70 23.54
CA LEU A 8 56.25 -70.98 24.78
C LEU A 8 57.69 -71.13 25.42
N PRO A 9 58.16 -70.24 26.29
CA PRO A 9 57.68 -70.22 27.65
C PRO A 9 57.55 -68.82 28.33
N LYS A 10 56.85 -68.85 29.47
CA LYS A 10 56.62 -67.87 30.50
C LYS A 10 57.89 -67.39 31.22
N ARG A 11 57.91 -66.13 31.62
CA ARG A 11 58.46 -65.74 32.92
C ARG A 11 57.72 -64.55 33.51
N GLN A 12 57.39 -64.77 34.78
CA GLN A 12 56.75 -63.86 35.73
C GLN A 12 57.73 -62.82 36.31
N LEU A 13 57.12 -61.84 36.94
CA LEU A 13 57.49 -61.02 38.12
C LEU A 13 57.82 -59.53 37.80
N GLY A 14 57.04 -58.74 38.54
CA GLY A 14 57.50 -57.43 38.98
C GLY A 14 56.31 -56.46 39.26
N ARG A 15 55.70 -56.58 40.45
CA ARG A 15 54.76 -55.59 40.99
C ARG A 15 55.50 -54.28 41.22
N CYS A 16 54.98 -53.17 40.62
CA CYS A 16 55.11 -51.83 41.24
C CYS A 16 53.83 -51.05 40.96
N ARG A 17 53.08 -50.82 42.02
CA ARG A 17 51.92 -49.93 42.05
C ARG A 17 52.45 -48.51 42.07
N PHE A 18 52.14 -47.74 41.02
CA PHE A 18 52.12 -46.29 41.06
C PHE A 18 50.72 -45.85 40.82
N LEU A 19 50.03 -45.33 41.84
CA LEU A 19 48.82 -44.61 41.82
C LEU A 19 49.12 -43.22 41.19
N ALA A 20 48.80 -42.98 39.93
CA ALA A 20 48.74 -41.64 39.39
C ALA A 20 47.31 -41.21 39.44
N ALA A 21 46.97 -40.29 40.35
CA ALA A 21 45.67 -39.60 40.37
C ALA A 21 45.59 -38.62 39.19
N LEU A 22 44.86 -38.97 38.14
CA LEU A 22 44.46 -37.98 37.11
C LEU A 22 43.38 -37.09 37.70
N ALA A 23 43.73 -35.86 38.09
CA ALA A 23 42.75 -34.77 38.28
C ALA A 23 42.23 -34.35 36.93
N ALA A 24 40.98 -34.76 36.58
CA ALA A 24 40.28 -34.27 35.46
C ALA A 24 39.85 -32.81 35.75
N ILE A 25 40.60 -31.86 35.23
CA ILE A 25 40.19 -30.46 35.17
C ILE A 25 39.02 -30.40 34.14
N MET A 26 37.76 -30.36 34.64
CA MET A 26 36.61 -29.95 33.82
C MET A 26 36.81 -28.47 33.47
N ILE A 27 37.31 -28.20 32.28
CA ILE A 27 37.22 -26.88 31.66
C ILE A 27 35.72 -26.67 31.37
N LEU A 28 35.04 -25.90 32.24
CA LEU A 28 33.74 -25.34 31.87
C LEU A 28 33.99 -24.38 30.72
N ASP A 29 33.67 -24.81 29.49
CA ASP A 29 33.51 -23.89 28.38
C ASP A 29 32.44 -22.86 28.78
N PRO A 30 32.75 -21.55 28.76
CA PRO A 30 31.71 -20.56 28.94
C PRO A 30 30.69 -20.76 27.80
N ALA A 31 29.47 -21.17 28.15
CA ALA A 31 28.37 -21.31 27.20
C ALA A 31 28.33 -20.04 26.34
N ALA A 32 28.58 -20.19 25.05
CA ALA A 32 28.45 -19.09 24.11
C ALA A 32 27.06 -18.50 24.32
N PRO A 33 26.91 -17.17 24.44
CA PRO A 33 25.62 -16.58 24.62
C PRO A 33 24.74 -17.00 23.42
N PHE A 34 23.66 -17.70 23.70
CA PHE A 34 22.62 -17.95 22.68
C PHE A 34 22.22 -16.59 22.15
N ALA A 35 22.55 -16.30 20.89
CA ALA A 35 22.08 -15.11 20.23
C ALA A 35 20.53 -15.11 20.32
N ALA A 36 19.97 -14.08 20.91
CA ALA A 36 18.51 -13.95 20.95
C ALA A 36 17.97 -14.09 19.53
N PRO A 37 16.85 -14.79 19.34
CA PRO A 37 16.28 -14.96 18.01
C PRO A 37 16.07 -13.60 17.35
N GLU A 38 16.44 -13.50 16.09
CA GLU A 38 16.33 -12.27 15.32
C GLU A 38 14.86 -11.83 15.26
N ARG A 39 14.58 -10.63 15.73
CA ARG A 39 13.23 -10.06 15.68
C ARG A 39 12.96 -9.49 14.29
N ILE A 40 11.87 -9.91 13.67
CA ILE A 40 11.53 -9.56 12.29
C ILE A 40 10.06 -9.16 12.21
N VAL A 41 9.73 -8.17 11.39
CA VAL A 41 8.38 -7.86 10.95
C VAL A 41 8.30 -7.95 9.43
N ASN A 42 7.33 -8.71 8.92
CA ASN A 42 7.08 -8.86 7.49
C ASN A 42 5.94 -7.92 7.09
N VAL A 43 6.25 -6.97 6.23
CA VAL A 43 5.32 -5.90 5.81
C VAL A 43 4.97 -6.07 4.34
N TYR A 44 3.67 -5.99 4.01
CA TYR A 44 3.18 -5.96 2.64
C TYR A 44 2.40 -4.68 2.41
N ASN A 45 2.96 -3.78 1.63
CA ASN A 45 2.45 -2.44 1.42
C ASN A 45 2.37 -2.11 -0.08
N TRP A 46 1.76 -1.00 -0.40
CA TRP A 46 1.72 -0.47 -1.76
C TRP A 46 3.12 -0.09 -2.26
N SER A 47 3.33 -0.17 -3.57
CA SER A 47 4.53 0.35 -4.21
C SER A 47 4.67 1.86 -3.99
N ASP A 48 5.90 2.36 -3.86
CA ASP A 48 6.20 3.79 -3.70
C ASP A 48 5.48 4.48 -2.50
N TYR A 49 5.24 3.78 -1.39
CA TYR A 49 4.33 4.23 -0.33
C TYR A 49 4.97 4.37 1.07
N ILE A 50 6.29 4.25 1.17
CA ILE A 50 7.04 4.51 2.41
C ILE A 50 8.40 5.13 2.11
N ALA A 51 8.83 6.09 2.92
CA ALA A 51 10.19 6.62 2.84
C ALA A 51 11.19 5.55 3.31
N PRO A 52 12.20 5.19 2.50
CA PRO A 52 13.19 4.15 2.86
C PRO A 52 13.84 4.39 4.23
N LYS A 53 14.14 5.65 4.54
CA LYS A 53 14.71 6.07 5.83
C LYS A 53 13.86 5.62 7.04
N ILE A 54 12.55 5.52 6.92
CA ILE A 54 11.67 5.08 8.02
C ILE A 54 11.96 3.63 8.40
N ILE A 55 12.19 2.76 7.43
CA ILE A 55 12.52 1.35 7.63
C ILE A 55 13.88 1.21 8.32
N GLU A 56 14.87 1.99 7.87
CA GLU A 56 16.22 2.02 8.44
C GLU A 56 16.19 2.51 9.90
N ASP A 57 15.49 3.63 10.14
CA ASP A 57 15.37 4.24 11.47
C ASP A 57 14.63 3.33 12.45
N PHE A 58 13.53 2.69 12.00
CA PHE A 58 12.81 1.71 12.81
C PHE A 58 13.72 0.56 13.23
N THR A 59 14.46 0.00 12.29
CA THR A 59 15.39 -1.12 12.59
C THR A 59 16.48 -0.67 13.56
N ARG A 60 17.04 0.51 13.36
CA ARG A 60 18.09 1.07 14.26
C ARG A 60 17.56 1.33 15.67
N GLU A 61 16.32 1.87 15.81
CA GLU A 61 15.76 2.22 17.11
C GLU A 61 15.25 1.00 17.89
N THR A 62 14.76 -0.03 17.22
CA THR A 62 14.06 -1.15 17.87
C THR A 62 14.83 -2.47 17.85
N GLY A 63 15.83 -2.58 16.98
CA GLY A 63 16.50 -3.85 16.70
C GLY A 63 15.63 -4.86 15.93
N ILE A 64 14.44 -4.45 15.46
CA ILE A 64 13.55 -5.29 14.66
C ILE A 64 13.87 -5.09 13.19
N LYS A 65 14.19 -6.16 12.47
CA LYS A 65 14.37 -6.11 11.02
C LYS A 65 13.02 -6.05 10.30
N VAL A 66 12.94 -5.24 9.25
CA VAL A 66 11.77 -5.16 8.38
C VAL A 66 12.06 -5.92 7.09
N ARG A 67 11.23 -6.91 6.78
CA ARG A 67 11.12 -7.48 5.43
C ARG A 67 9.94 -6.82 4.76
N TYR A 68 10.21 -6.16 3.63
CA TYR A 68 9.24 -5.28 3.00
C TYR A 68 8.99 -5.72 1.57
N ASP A 69 7.78 -6.16 1.30
CA ASP A 69 7.31 -6.51 -0.04
C ASP A 69 6.21 -5.55 -0.47
N THR A 70 6.00 -5.43 -1.78
CA THR A 70 5.04 -4.49 -2.36
C THR A 70 3.99 -5.17 -3.23
N PHE A 71 2.82 -4.52 -3.32
CA PHE A 71 1.75 -4.84 -4.25
C PHE A 71 1.25 -3.55 -4.92
N ASP A 72 0.45 -3.70 -5.97
CA ASP A 72 -0.09 -2.60 -6.77
C ASP A 72 -1.62 -2.63 -6.90
N SER A 73 -2.28 -3.61 -6.30
CA SER A 73 -3.74 -3.67 -6.25
C SER A 73 -4.28 -4.32 -4.97
N ASN A 74 -5.43 -3.84 -4.51
CA ASN A 74 -6.15 -4.47 -3.40
C ASN A 74 -6.54 -5.92 -3.70
N ASP A 75 -6.84 -6.26 -4.96
CA ASP A 75 -7.18 -7.64 -5.38
C ASP A 75 -6.00 -8.59 -5.14
N THR A 76 -4.77 -8.15 -5.43
CA THR A 76 -3.54 -8.92 -5.16
C THR A 76 -3.37 -9.16 -3.66
N LEU A 77 -3.55 -8.11 -2.84
CA LEU A 77 -3.51 -8.24 -1.38
C LEU A 77 -4.61 -9.19 -0.87
N GLU A 78 -5.85 -9.00 -1.32
CA GLU A 78 -6.99 -9.82 -0.88
C GLU A 78 -6.82 -11.29 -1.24
N ALA A 79 -6.42 -11.58 -2.47
CA ALA A 79 -6.15 -12.96 -2.89
C ALA A 79 -5.10 -13.63 -2.00
N LYS A 80 -4.05 -12.89 -1.62
CA LYS A 80 -3.00 -13.35 -0.72
C LYS A 80 -3.54 -13.66 0.69
N LEU A 81 -4.36 -12.77 1.24
CA LEU A 81 -4.93 -12.92 2.59
C LEU A 81 -5.97 -14.06 2.65
N LEU A 82 -6.84 -14.17 1.64
CA LEU A 82 -7.87 -15.21 1.59
C LEU A 82 -7.29 -16.61 1.36
N ALA A 83 -6.13 -16.71 0.70
CA ALA A 83 -5.42 -17.99 0.56
C ALA A 83 -4.91 -18.54 1.90
N GLY A 84 -4.78 -17.68 2.92
CA GLY A 84 -4.20 -18.00 4.23
C GLY A 84 -2.69 -18.22 4.17
N ARG A 85 -2.04 -18.22 5.32
CA ARG A 85 -0.57 -18.29 5.44
C ARG A 85 0.10 -17.23 4.58
N SER A 86 -0.39 -15.99 4.74
CA SER A 86 0.07 -14.84 3.96
C SER A 86 1.58 -14.63 4.07
N GLY A 87 2.15 -14.94 5.23
CA GLY A 87 3.56 -14.73 5.55
C GLY A 87 3.86 -13.30 6.00
N TYR A 88 2.84 -12.45 6.11
CA TYR A 88 2.97 -11.06 6.51
C TYR A 88 2.42 -10.81 7.91
N ASP A 89 3.01 -9.82 8.59
CA ASP A 89 2.62 -9.39 9.93
C ASP A 89 1.89 -8.04 9.91
N VAL A 90 2.19 -7.19 8.92
CA VAL A 90 1.48 -5.93 8.68
C VAL A 90 1.13 -5.83 7.20
N VAL A 91 -0.12 -5.47 6.92
CA VAL A 91 -0.63 -5.24 5.56
C VAL A 91 -1.42 -3.93 5.49
N VAL A 92 -1.61 -3.40 4.27
CA VAL A 92 -2.17 -2.05 4.08
C VAL A 92 -3.37 -2.06 3.12
N PRO A 93 -4.55 -2.59 3.56
CA PRO A 93 -5.76 -2.57 2.75
C PRO A 93 -6.42 -1.18 2.72
N THR A 94 -7.08 -0.87 1.60
CA THR A 94 -7.99 0.27 1.49
C THR A 94 -9.30 -0.01 2.25
N GLY A 95 -9.98 1.04 2.74
CA GLY A 95 -11.09 0.92 3.69
C GLY A 95 -12.22 -0.03 3.29
N TYR A 96 -12.70 0.02 2.04
CA TYR A 96 -13.77 -0.87 1.59
C TYR A 96 -13.33 -2.33 1.44
N PHE A 97 -12.05 -2.60 1.12
CA PHE A 97 -11.47 -3.94 1.21
C PHE A 97 -11.30 -4.38 2.67
N LEU A 98 -10.82 -3.48 3.53
CA LEU A 98 -10.70 -3.74 4.98
C LEU A 98 -12.04 -4.22 5.56
N GLU A 99 -13.16 -3.54 5.23
CA GLU A 99 -14.50 -3.90 5.73
C GLU A 99 -14.86 -5.34 5.38
N ARG A 100 -14.70 -5.76 4.12
CA ARG A 100 -15.05 -7.11 3.69
C ARG A 100 -14.09 -8.17 4.22
N GLN A 101 -12.82 -7.82 4.35
CA GLN A 101 -11.79 -8.69 4.90
C GLN A 101 -11.94 -8.90 6.41
N ILE A 102 -12.41 -7.88 7.16
CA ILE A 102 -12.81 -8.04 8.57
C ILE A 102 -13.98 -9.03 8.67
N LYS A 103 -15.02 -8.88 7.82
CA LYS A 103 -16.17 -9.81 7.76
C LYS A 103 -15.73 -11.23 7.41
N ALA A 104 -14.73 -11.39 6.56
CA ALA A 104 -14.13 -12.69 6.21
C ALA A 104 -13.23 -13.27 7.32
N GLY A 105 -12.93 -12.50 8.39
CA GLY A 105 -12.15 -12.94 9.53
C GLY A 105 -10.67 -13.12 9.24
N VAL A 106 -10.12 -12.38 8.27
CA VAL A 106 -8.68 -12.46 7.90
C VAL A 106 -7.77 -11.59 8.76
N PHE A 107 -8.33 -10.70 9.58
CA PHE A 107 -7.59 -9.86 10.50
C PHE A 107 -7.80 -10.23 11.96
N GLN A 108 -6.86 -9.91 12.80
CA GLN A 108 -6.98 -9.93 14.25
C GLN A 108 -7.20 -8.51 14.80
N LYS A 109 -7.84 -8.41 15.97
CA LYS A 109 -7.98 -7.12 16.64
C LYS A 109 -6.63 -6.60 17.12
N LEU A 110 -6.44 -5.30 17.01
CA LEU A 110 -5.26 -4.61 17.53
C LEU A 110 -5.29 -4.54 19.07
N ASP A 111 -4.17 -4.83 19.71
CA ASP A 111 -3.99 -4.52 21.13
C ASP A 111 -3.64 -3.04 21.29
N LYS A 112 -4.66 -2.22 21.52
CA LYS A 112 -4.50 -0.75 21.65
C LYS A 112 -3.56 -0.33 22.77
N ARG A 113 -3.30 -1.18 23.77
CA ARG A 113 -2.32 -0.93 24.86
C ARG A 113 -0.89 -0.88 24.33
N LYS A 114 -0.62 -1.56 23.22
CA LYS A 114 0.69 -1.56 22.53
C LYS A 114 0.85 -0.40 21.54
N LEU A 115 -0.19 0.42 21.37
CA LEU A 115 -0.28 1.49 20.39
C LEU A 115 -0.50 2.87 21.05
N PRO A 116 0.38 3.33 21.97
CA PRO A 116 0.20 4.61 22.65
C PRO A 116 0.13 5.81 21.69
N ASN A 117 0.75 5.72 20.51
CA ASN A 117 0.72 6.78 19.50
C ASN A 117 -0.64 6.93 18.79
N LEU A 118 -1.63 6.05 19.05
CA LEU A 118 -3.02 6.26 18.62
C LEU A 118 -3.62 7.57 19.19
N ALA A 119 -3.08 8.10 20.29
CA ALA A 119 -3.47 9.40 20.81
C ALA A 119 -3.24 10.55 19.83
N ASN A 120 -2.40 10.36 18.80
CA ASN A 120 -2.10 11.34 17.76
C ASN A 120 -3.07 11.30 16.57
N ILE A 121 -3.98 10.32 16.52
CA ILE A 121 -4.91 10.15 15.39
C ILE A 121 -5.85 11.34 15.29
N TRP A 122 -6.07 11.79 14.09
CA TRP A 122 -7.01 12.85 13.76
C TRP A 122 -8.46 12.35 13.97
N PRO A 123 -9.23 12.92 14.93
CA PRO A 123 -10.57 12.41 15.25
C PRO A 123 -11.52 12.36 14.05
N THR A 124 -11.44 13.35 13.15
CA THR A 124 -12.25 13.38 11.92
C THR A 124 -11.94 12.19 10.99
N ILE A 125 -10.68 11.81 10.89
CA ILE A 125 -10.26 10.66 10.07
C ILE A 125 -10.69 9.34 10.75
N ALA A 126 -10.48 9.23 12.06
CA ALA A 126 -10.94 8.07 12.84
C ALA A 126 -12.46 7.84 12.71
N ALA A 127 -13.26 8.92 12.74
CA ALA A 127 -14.70 8.85 12.56
C ALA A 127 -15.10 8.35 11.15
N ARG A 128 -14.34 8.72 10.11
CA ARG A 128 -14.57 8.22 8.74
C ARG A 128 -14.21 6.74 8.60
N LEU A 129 -13.14 6.31 9.27
CA LEU A 129 -12.73 4.90 9.28
C LEU A 129 -13.71 3.99 10.02
N ALA A 130 -14.38 4.50 11.05
CA ALA A 130 -15.37 3.74 11.80
C ALA A 130 -16.52 3.19 10.92
N LYS A 131 -16.64 3.69 9.68
CA LYS A 131 -17.55 3.15 8.67
C LYS A 131 -17.13 1.75 8.21
N TYR A 132 -15.84 1.51 8.09
CA TYR A 132 -15.24 0.26 7.61
C TYR A 132 -14.86 -0.68 8.75
N ASP A 133 -14.47 -0.12 9.88
CA ASP A 133 -14.03 -0.81 11.10
C ASP A 133 -14.70 -0.14 12.31
N PRO A 134 -15.94 -0.53 12.67
CA PRO A 134 -16.63 0.01 13.82
C PRO A 134 -15.80 -0.12 15.10
N GLY A 135 -15.50 1.02 15.75
CA GLY A 135 -14.62 1.07 16.91
C GLY A 135 -13.12 1.17 16.59
N ASN A 136 -12.73 1.15 15.32
CA ASN A 136 -11.32 1.12 14.88
C ASN A 136 -10.52 0.04 15.65
N ASP A 137 -11.06 -1.19 15.64
CA ASP A 137 -10.53 -2.29 16.41
C ASP A 137 -9.49 -3.13 15.65
N TYR A 138 -9.56 -3.14 14.32
CA TYR A 138 -8.74 -4.00 13.46
C TYR A 138 -7.64 -3.25 12.73
N ALA A 139 -7.80 -1.93 12.54
CA ALA A 139 -6.89 -1.16 11.74
C ALA A 139 -6.66 0.26 12.26
N VAL A 140 -5.56 0.86 11.79
CA VAL A 140 -5.19 2.26 12.03
C VAL A 140 -4.97 2.93 10.69
N ASN A 141 -5.48 4.16 10.49
CA ASN A 141 -5.19 4.88 9.27
C ASN A 141 -3.69 5.08 9.08
N TYR A 142 -3.24 4.79 7.86
CA TYR A 142 -1.87 5.03 7.42
C TYR A 142 -1.80 6.31 6.60
N MET A 143 -2.43 6.29 5.44
CA MET A 143 -2.52 7.41 4.50
C MET A 143 -3.94 7.51 3.96
N TRP A 144 -4.27 8.65 3.36
CA TRP A 144 -5.51 8.84 2.63
C TRP A 144 -5.28 9.79 1.45
N GLY A 145 -6.14 9.71 0.47
CA GLY A 145 -6.03 10.51 -0.74
C GLY A 145 -7.26 10.42 -1.62
N THR A 146 -7.12 10.94 -2.82
CA THR A 146 -8.19 10.98 -3.82
C THR A 146 -7.75 10.33 -5.12
N THR A 147 -8.72 9.78 -5.87
CA THR A 147 -8.53 9.33 -7.25
C THR A 147 -8.94 10.45 -8.19
N GLY A 148 -8.01 10.91 -9.04
CA GLY A 148 -8.26 12.05 -9.91
C GLY A 148 -7.46 11.99 -11.21
N ILE A 149 -7.19 13.16 -11.80
CA ILE A 149 -6.59 13.27 -13.13
C ILE A 149 -5.19 13.86 -13.02
N GLY A 150 -4.17 13.06 -13.38
CA GLY A 150 -2.81 13.51 -13.60
C GLY A 150 -2.57 13.91 -15.06
N PHE A 151 -1.81 14.95 -15.29
CA PHE A 151 -1.59 15.43 -16.65
C PHE A 151 -0.26 16.14 -16.84
N ASN A 152 0.31 16.05 -18.04
CA ASN A 152 1.37 16.92 -18.49
C ASN A 152 0.78 18.27 -18.89
N SER A 153 1.09 19.35 -18.18
CA SER A 153 0.47 20.68 -18.34
C SER A 153 0.65 21.25 -19.74
N ALA A 154 1.82 21.08 -20.38
CA ALA A 154 2.08 21.58 -21.72
C ALA A 154 1.26 20.82 -22.77
N LYS A 155 1.26 19.48 -22.71
CA LYS A 155 0.51 18.62 -23.63
C LYS A 155 -1.02 18.76 -23.42
N ALA A 156 -1.46 18.93 -22.16
CA ALA A 156 -2.86 19.17 -21.84
C ALA A 156 -3.35 20.49 -22.47
N ARG A 157 -2.59 21.58 -22.34
CA ARG A 157 -2.92 22.85 -23.01
C ARG A 157 -2.98 22.71 -24.53
N GLN A 158 -2.04 21.96 -25.12
CA GLN A 158 -2.03 21.70 -26.55
C GLN A 158 -3.29 20.92 -27.01
N ALA A 159 -3.69 19.90 -26.27
CA ALA A 159 -4.84 19.06 -26.57
C ALA A 159 -6.18 19.78 -26.37
N THR A 160 -6.30 20.60 -25.33
CA THR A 160 -7.57 21.29 -24.99
C THR A 160 -7.71 22.67 -25.62
N GLY A 161 -6.60 23.31 -26.02
CA GLY A 161 -6.59 24.71 -26.46
C GLY A 161 -6.92 25.71 -25.35
N ALA A 162 -7.02 25.26 -24.09
CA ALA A 162 -7.42 26.06 -22.95
C ALA A 162 -6.19 26.58 -22.19
N ALA A 163 -6.24 27.81 -21.69
CA ALA A 163 -5.26 28.37 -20.78
C ALA A 163 -5.37 27.77 -19.35
N GLY A 164 -6.47 27.07 -19.07
CA GLY A 164 -6.74 26.40 -17.80
C GLY A 164 -6.34 24.93 -17.77
N GLY A 165 -6.16 24.38 -16.58
CA GLY A 165 -5.86 22.97 -16.38
C GLY A 165 -7.04 22.04 -16.65
N ILE A 166 -6.81 20.76 -16.44
CA ILE A 166 -7.82 19.71 -16.50
C ILE A 166 -8.59 19.73 -15.18
N ASP A 167 -9.91 19.97 -15.22
CA ASP A 167 -10.72 20.15 -13.99
C ASP A 167 -12.04 19.34 -13.97
N SER A 168 -12.24 18.42 -14.92
CA SER A 168 -13.51 17.71 -15.08
C SER A 168 -13.31 16.28 -15.56
N TRP A 169 -14.13 15.36 -15.04
CA TRP A 169 -14.22 13.98 -15.55
C TRP A 169 -14.62 13.93 -17.04
N ALA A 170 -15.23 14.99 -17.58
CA ALA A 170 -15.49 15.07 -19.01
C ALA A 170 -14.23 15.00 -19.88
N THR A 171 -13.07 15.36 -19.35
CA THR A 171 -11.79 15.18 -20.04
C THR A 171 -11.49 13.71 -20.30
N VAL A 172 -11.87 12.84 -19.36
CA VAL A 172 -11.61 11.39 -19.40
C VAL A 172 -12.78 10.63 -20.01
N PHE A 173 -14.00 10.88 -19.56
CA PHE A 173 -15.16 10.06 -19.91
C PHE A 173 -15.94 10.52 -21.16
N ASN A 174 -15.62 11.69 -21.73
CA ASN A 174 -16.16 12.06 -23.03
C ASN A 174 -15.20 11.59 -24.14
N PRO A 175 -15.62 10.68 -25.05
CA PRO A 175 -14.75 10.14 -26.11
C PRO A 175 -14.10 11.22 -26.98
N LYS A 176 -14.85 12.27 -27.36
CA LYS A 176 -14.31 13.38 -28.17
C LYS A 176 -13.26 14.23 -27.45
N SER A 177 -13.34 14.28 -26.11
CA SER A 177 -12.35 14.97 -25.29
C SER A 177 -11.10 14.10 -25.14
N LEU A 178 -11.26 12.81 -24.81
CA LEU A 178 -10.15 11.90 -24.58
C LEU A 178 -9.36 11.59 -25.85
N GLU A 179 -10.02 11.52 -27.01
CA GLU A 179 -9.40 11.33 -28.33
C GLU A 179 -8.25 12.33 -28.58
N ARG A 180 -8.38 13.57 -28.10
CA ARG A 180 -7.36 14.61 -28.26
C ARG A 180 -6.03 14.27 -27.59
N PHE A 181 -6.05 13.37 -26.60
CA PHE A 181 -4.88 12.91 -25.85
C PHE A 181 -4.30 11.60 -26.40
N GLN A 182 -4.93 10.96 -27.38
CA GLN A 182 -4.54 9.66 -27.92
C GLN A 182 -3.09 9.65 -28.39
N HIS A 183 -2.63 10.71 -29.06
CA HIS A 183 -1.27 10.77 -29.61
C HIS A 183 -0.17 10.88 -28.55
N CYS A 184 -0.47 11.49 -27.41
CA CYS A 184 0.50 11.67 -26.34
C CYS A 184 0.38 10.62 -25.21
N GLY A 185 -0.63 9.75 -25.28
CA GLY A 185 -0.82 8.60 -24.39
C GLY A 185 -1.67 8.90 -23.16
N VAL A 186 -2.59 7.96 -22.90
CA VAL A 186 -3.50 7.97 -21.74
C VAL A 186 -3.36 6.65 -21.01
N GLU A 187 -3.17 6.69 -19.70
CA GLU A 187 -3.20 5.51 -18.82
C GLU A 187 -4.29 5.65 -17.76
N MET A 188 -4.81 4.53 -17.29
CA MET A 188 -5.81 4.46 -16.24
C MET A 188 -5.42 3.40 -15.23
N LEU A 189 -5.89 3.57 -14.00
CA LEU A 189 -5.77 2.54 -12.97
C LEU A 189 -6.37 1.21 -13.45
N ASP A 190 -5.72 0.12 -13.17
CA ASP A 190 -6.31 -1.22 -13.27
C ASP A 190 -7.05 -1.54 -11.95
N ALA A 191 -8.11 -0.77 -11.69
CA ALA A 191 -8.90 -0.81 -10.46
C ALA A 191 -10.38 -0.55 -10.78
N SER A 192 -11.17 -1.62 -10.83
CA SER A 192 -12.62 -1.55 -11.09
C SER A 192 -13.34 -0.67 -10.07
N ASP A 193 -12.90 -0.75 -8.80
CA ASP A 193 -13.49 -0.04 -7.66
C ASP A 193 -13.13 1.45 -7.59
N ASP A 194 -12.27 1.92 -8.49
CA ASP A 194 -11.99 3.34 -8.70
C ASP A 194 -12.67 3.86 -9.96
N ILE A 195 -12.54 3.13 -11.07
CA ILE A 195 -12.92 3.63 -12.38
C ILE A 195 -14.43 3.51 -12.64
N LEU A 196 -15.09 2.39 -12.23
CA LEU A 196 -16.55 2.25 -12.36
C LEU A 196 -17.31 3.29 -11.53
N PRO A 197 -16.98 3.52 -10.24
CA PRO A 197 -17.59 4.59 -9.44
C PRO A 197 -17.35 5.99 -10.00
N ALA A 198 -16.17 6.30 -10.52
CA ALA A 198 -15.90 7.59 -11.14
C ALA A 198 -16.77 7.82 -12.38
N ALA A 199 -16.98 6.78 -13.20
CA ALA A 199 -17.87 6.84 -14.35
C ALA A 199 -19.35 6.94 -13.94
N LEU A 200 -19.79 6.22 -12.89
CA LEU A 200 -21.13 6.38 -12.30
C LEU A 200 -21.36 7.82 -11.85
N TYR A 201 -20.41 8.38 -11.10
CA TYR A 201 -20.50 9.73 -10.58
C TYR A 201 -20.56 10.79 -11.70
N TYR A 202 -19.75 10.61 -12.75
CA TYR A 202 -19.80 11.45 -13.94
C TYR A 202 -21.16 11.38 -14.67
N LEU A 203 -21.82 10.21 -14.64
CA LEU A 203 -23.18 10.04 -15.20
C LEU A 203 -24.29 10.62 -14.30
N GLY A 204 -23.95 11.19 -13.13
CA GLY A 204 -24.92 11.68 -12.14
C GLY A 204 -25.62 10.55 -11.38
N LEU A 205 -25.02 9.36 -11.35
CA LEU A 205 -25.50 8.18 -10.62
C LEU A 205 -24.77 8.04 -9.28
N ASP A 206 -25.33 7.24 -8.37
CA ASP A 206 -24.66 6.92 -7.10
C ASP A 206 -23.39 6.14 -7.38
N PRO A 207 -22.19 6.61 -6.94
CA PRO A 207 -20.94 5.87 -7.09
C PRO A 207 -20.93 4.52 -6.36
N ASN A 208 -21.82 4.34 -5.36
CA ASN A 208 -22.05 3.10 -4.65
C ASN A 208 -23.24 2.28 -5.18
N SER A 209 -23.71 2.56 -6.40
CA SER A 209 -24.86 1.85 -6.94
C SER A 209 -24.62 0.34 -7.05
N ALA A 210 -25.51 -0.44 -6.44
CA ALA A 210 -25.58 -1.89 -6.61
C ALA A 210 -26.57 -2.31 -7.73
N ASN A 211 -27.10 -1.35 -8.49
CA ASN A 211 -28.03 -1.61 -9.60
C ASN A 211 -27.25 -2.11 -10.82
N GLU A 212 -27.58 -3.31 -11.30
CA GLU A 212 -26.90 -3.90 -12.46
C GLU A 212 -26.99 -3.02 -13.72
N ALA A 213 -28.12 -2.30 -13.93
CA ALA A 213 -28.28 -1.41 -15.08
C ALA A 213 -27.38 -0.17 -14.97
N ASP A 214 -27.15 0.37 -13.79
CA ASP A 214 -26.24 1.51 -13.59
C ASP A 214 -24.80 1.09 -13.80
N LEU A 215 -24.40 -0.06 -13.24
CA LEU A 215 -23.08 -0.65 -13.47
C LEU A 215 -22.82 -0.92 -14.96
N GLN A 216 -23.84 -1.37 -15.69
CA GLN A 216 -23.73 -1.57 -17.13
C GLN A 216 -23.54 -0.23 -17.88
N LYS A 217 -24.29 0.84 -17.53
CA LYS A 217 -24.09 2.19 -18.11
C LYS A 217 -22.66 2.70 -17.86
N SER A 218 -22.14 2.52 -16.65
CA SER A 218 -20.77 2.87 -16.32
C SER A 218 -19.77 2.10 -17.20
N ALA A 219 -19.96 0.80 -17.32
CA ALA A 219 -19.11 -0.07 -18.15
C ALA A 219 -19.17 0.32 -19.64
N ASP A 220 -20.35 0.62 -20.17
CA ASP A 220 -20.54 1.04 -21.55
C ASP A 220 -19.86 2.39 -21.83
N LEU A 221 -19.94 3.32 -20.89
CA LEU A 221 -19.19 4.58 -20.94
C LEU A 221 -17.69 4.35 -21.02
N ILE A 222 -17.13 3.54 -20.11
CA ILE A 222 -15.69 3.23 -20.10
C ILE A 222 -15.30 2.48 -21.40
N LYS A 223 -16.15 1.56 -21.87
CA LYS A 223 -15.91 0.86 -23.13
C LYS A 223 -15.85 1.83 -24.33
N SER A 224 -16.63 2.93 -24.33
CA SER A 224 -16.61 3.93 -25.39
C SER A 224 -15.29 4.70 -25.47
N ILE A 225 -14.59 4.85 -24.35
CA ILE A 225 -13.29 5.53 -24.28
C ILE A 225 -12.08 4.57 -24.37
N ARG A 226 -12.32 3.26 -24.26
CA ARG A 226 -11.27 2.24 -24.27
C ARG A 226 -10.30 2.35 -25.45
N PRO A 227 -10.71 2.68 -26.68
CA PRO A 227 -9.80 2.82 -27.83
C PRO A 227 -8.72 3.88 -27.64
N PHE A 228 -8.93 4.86 -26.77
CA PHE A 228 -8.02 5.97 -26.51
C PHE A 228 -7.10 5.70 -25.31
N VAL A 229 -7.35 4.65 -24.53
CA VAL A 229 -6.55 4.26 -23.37
C VAL A 229 -5.44 3.32 -23.84
N ARG A 230 -4.19 3.74 -23.65
CA ARG A 230 -3.00 2.97 -23.99
C ARG A 230 -2.86 1.74 -23.09
N LYS A 231 -3.03 1.94 -21.76
CA LYS A 231 -2.78 0.92 -20.75
C LYS A 231 -3.65 1.10 -19.52
N PHE A 232 -3.99 -0.02 -18.89
CA PHE A 232 -4.50 -0.06 -17.51
C PHE A 232 -3.40 -0.60 -16.61
N HIS A 233 -2.94 0.20 -15.65
CA HIS A 233 -1.94 -0.19 -14.67
C HIS A 233 -1.97 0.77 -13.48
N SER A 234 -1.83 0.24 -12.24
CA SER A 234 -2.02 1.05 -11.04
C SER A 234 -0.74 1.68 -10.47
N SER A 235 0.43 1.53 -11.12
CA SER A 235 1.68 2.15 -10.67
C SER A 235 2.58 2.70 -11.80
N GLU A 236 2.58 2.12 -13.00
CA GLU A 236 3.51 2.52 -14.07
C GLU A 236 3.30 3.97 -14.56
N TYR A 237 2.07 4.48 -14.50
CA TYR A 237 1.74 5.85 -14.90
C TYR A 237 2.56 6.92 -14.15
N ILE A 238 3.10 6.61 -12.96
CA ILE A 238 3.94 7.53 -12.18
C ILE A 238 5.18 7.92 -12.99
N ASN A 239 5.93 6.93 -13.45
CA ASN A 239 7.14 7.15 -14.24
C ASN A 239 6.80 7.65 -15.65
N ALA A 240 5.73 7.14 -16.26
CA ALA A 240 5.31 7.54 -17.60
C ALA A 240 4.90 9.03 -17.65
N LEU A 241 4.24 9.54 -16.60
CA LEU A 241 3.97 10.99 -16.46
C LEU A 241 5.26 11.78 -16.20
N ALA A 242 6.12 11.30 -15.28
CA ALA A 242 7.35 11.99 -14.89
C ALA A 242 8.33 12.17 -16.06
N THR A 243 8.38 11.19 -16.96
CA THR A 243 9.23 11.24 -18.17
C THR A 243 8.56 11.93 -19.35
N GLY A 244 7.25 12.21 -19.25
CA GLY A 244 6.46 12.76 -20.35
C GLY A 244 6.13 11.75 -21.44
N GLU A 245 6.28 10.44 -21.19
CA GLU A 245 5.88 9.38 -22.10
C GLU A 245 4.37 9.37 -22.34
N ILE A 246 3.59 9.67 -21.29
CA ILE A 246 2.15 9.89 -21.37
C ILE A 246 1.81 11.34 -21.01
N CYS A 247 0.62 11.77 -21.35
CA CYS A 247 0.14 13.12 -21.09
C CYS A 247 -1.07 13.19 -20.17
N LEU A 248 -1.76 12.10 -19.98
CA LEU A 248 -2.95 12.02 -19.12
C LEU A 248 -2.98 10.68 -18.38
N ALA A 249 -3.33 10.72 -17.11
CA ALA A 249 -3.57 9.51 -16.32
C ALA A 249 -4.78 9.71 -15.41
N VAL A 250 -5.57 8.66 -15.20
CA VAL A 250 -6.41 8.55 -14.01
C VAL A 250 -5.60 7.80 -12.96
N GLY A 251 -5.36 8.45 -11.82
CA GLY A 251 -4.44 7.92 -10.81
C GLY A 251 -4.67 8.51 -9.41
N PHE A 252 -3.86 8.05 -8.48
CA PHE A 252 -3.90 8.45 -7.08
C PHE A 252 -3.15 9.76 -6.85
N SER A 253 -3.69 10.62 -5.97
CA SER A 253 -3.19 11.99 -5.74
C SER A 253 -1.69 12.06 -5.45
N GLY A 254 -1.20 11.31 -4.48
CA GLY A 254 0.21 11.35 -4.08
C GLY A 254 1.14 10.76 -5.13
N ASP A 255 0.70 9.75 -5.88
CA ASP A 255 1.49 9.16 -6.96
C ASP A 255 1.77 10.19 -8.07
N ILE A 256 0.75 10.96 -8.43
CA ILE A 256 0.90 12.01 -9.43
C ILE A 256 1.78 13.14 -8.89
N LYS A 257 1.69 13.44 -7.58
CA LYS A 257 2.63 14.37 -6.93
C LYS A 257 4.06 13.83 -6.88
N GLN A 258 4.24 12.52 -6.72
CA GLN A 258 5.55 11.89 -6.85
C GLN A 258 6.07 11.97 -8.29
N ALA A 259 5.22 11.76 -9.30
CA ALA A 259 5.58 11.97 -10.70
C ALA A 259 6.05 13.41 -10.94
N GLN A 260 5.36 14.41 -10.37
CA GLN A 260 5.77 15.81 -10.41
C GLN A 260 7.16 16.02 -9.81
N LYS A 261 7.42 15.47 -8.61
CA LYS A 261 8.75 15.56 -7.96
C LYS A 261 9.84 14.93 -8.82
N ARG A 262 9.59 13.72 -9.34
CA ARG A 262 10.55 12.99 -10.20
C ARG A 262 10.89 13.79 -11.47
N ALA A 263 9.90 14.45 -12.09
CA ALA A 263 10.12 15.30 -13.25
C ALA A 263 10.99 16.53 -12.92
N ILE A 264 10.73 17.18 -11.79
CA ILE A 264 11.52 18.33 -11.31
C ILE A 264 12.95 17.90 -11.00
N GLU A 265 13.16 16.80 -10.31
CA GLU A 265 14.48 16.25 -9.96
C GLU A 265 15.28 15.87 -11.22
N ALA A 266 14.61 15.27 -12.20
CA ALA A 266 15.22 14.90 -13.48
C ALA A 266 15.55 16.12 -14.37
N LYS A 267 15.00 17.30 -14.07
CA LYS A 267 15.16 18.53 -14.86
C LYS A 267 14.86 18.35 -16.35
N ASN A 268 13.89 17.50 -16.66
CA ASN A 268 13.57 17.10 -18.03
C ASN A 268 12.55 18.03 -18.74
N GLY A 269 12.14 19.12 -18.07
CA GLY A 269 11.20 20.10 -18.61
C GLY A 269 9.73 19.64 -18.60
N VAL A 270 9.43 18.48 -18.03
CA VAL A 270 8.05 17.99 -17.87
C VAL A 270 7.42 18.67 -16.65
N ASP A 271 6.26 19.28 -16.85
CA ASP A 271 5.42 19.85 -15.80
C ASP A 271 4.18 18.99 -15.61
N VAL A 272 4.10 18.30 -14.46
CA VAL A 272 3.01 17.39 -14.10
C VAL A 272 2.05 18.09 -13.17
N GLY A 273 0.77 18.10 -13.52
CA GLY A 273 -0.33 18.60 -12.69
C GLY A 273 -1.24 17.46 -12.19
N TYR A 274 -1.93 17.73 -11.10
CA TYR A 274 -3.02 16.89 -10.60
C TYR A 274 -4.28 17.72 -10.37
N ALA A 275 -5.41 17.18 -10.78
CA ALA A 275 -6.72 17.80 -10.55
C ALA A 275 -7.68 16.80 -9.87
N ILE A 276 -8.34 17.27 -8.82
CA ILE A 276 -9.58 16.68 -8.33
C ILE A 276 -10.71 17.26 -9.20
N PRO A 277 -11.43 16.43 -9.98
CA PRO A 277 -12.48 16.92 -10.86
C PRO A 277 -13.55 17.72 -10.10
N LYS A 278 -14.08 18.75 -10.75
CA LYS A 278 -15.07 19.66 -10.16
C LYS A 278 -16.38 18.98 -9.80
N GLU A 279 -16.71 17.89 -10.47
CA GLU A 279 -17.87 17.07 -10.15
C GLU A 279 -17.69 16.40 -8.79
N GLY A 280 -16.46 16.10 -8.38
CA GLY A 280 -16.07 15.36 -7.21
C GLY A 280 -15.25 14.12 -7.57
N ALA A 281 -14.72 13.45 -6.54
CA ALA A 281 -13.82 12.32 -6.71
C ALA A 281 -13.94 11.33 -5.55
N GLN A 282 -13.43 10.14 -5.74
CA GLN A 282 -13.30 9.17 -4.66
C GLN A 282 -12.27 9.65 -3.63
N LEU A 283 -12.66 9.58 -2.37
CA LEU A 283 -11.81 9.71 -1.20
C LEU A 283 -11.61 8.32 -0.61
N TRP A 284 -10.38 7.88 -0.50
CA TRP A 284 -10.04 6.57 0.05
C TRP A 284 -9.09 6.68 1.24
N PHE A 285 -9.06 5.63 2.05
CA PHE A 285 -8.26 5.51 3.27
C PHE A 285 -7.55 4.18 3.27
N ASP A 286 -6.22 4.20 3.34
CA ASP A 286 -5.41 3.01 3.52
C ASP A 286 -5.04 2.83 4.98
N ASN A 287 -5.00 1.59 5.42
CA ASN A 287 -5.02 1.26 6.83
C ASN A 287 -4.02 0.16 7.16
N LEU A 288 -3.28 0.34 8.22
CA LEU A 288 -2.38 -0.68 8.78
C LEU A 288 -3.21 -1.70 9.55
N ALA A 289 -3.15 -2.96 9.15
CA ALA A 289 -3.84 -4.07 9.79
C ALA A 289 -2.91 -5.27 10.00
N ILE A 290 -3.23 -6.13 10.97
CA ILE A 290 -2.46 -7.32 11.29
C ILE A 290 -3.25 -8.55 10.82
N PRO A 291 -2.73 -9.34 9.85
CA PRO A 291 -3.36 -10.58 9.44
C PRO A 291 -3.56 -11.55 10.62
N ARG A 292 -4.61 -12.37 10.53
CA ARG A 292 -4.92 -13.36 11.58
C ARG A 292 -3.82 -14.41 11.74
N ASP A 293 -3.12 -14.70 10.66
CA ASP A 293 -2.04 -15.68 10.57
C ASP A 293 -0.64 -15.08 10.77
N ALA A 294 -0.55 -13.81 11.18
CA ALA A 294 0.71 -13.14 11.51
C ALA A 294 1.46 -13.89 12.64
N THR A 295 2.74 -14.08 12.48
CA THR A 295 3.60 -14.80 13.42
C THR A 295 4.39 -13.89 14.35
N ASN A 296 4.62 -12.63 13.96
CA ASN A 296 5.40 -11.64 14.70
C ASN A 296 4.49 -10.46 15.15
N VAL A 297 3.45 -10.81 15.93
CA VAL A 297 2.37 -9.88 16.30
C VAL A 297 2.88 -8.71 17.17
N ASP A 298 3.86 -8.94 18.03
CA ASP A 298 4.44 -7.89 18.87
C ASP A 298 5.28 -6.90 18.04
N GLU A 299 6.05 -7.42 17.09
CA GLU A 299 6.81 -6.64 16.12
C GLU A 299 5.89 -5.86 15.19
N ALA A 300 4.76 -6.44 14.78
CA ALA A 300 3.73 -5.76 14.01
C ALA A 300 3.15 -4.55 14.75
N HIS A 301 2.78 -4.72 16.02
CA HIS A 301 2.32 -3.61 16.85
C HIS A 301 3.40 -2.54 17.04
N ALA A 302 4.67 -2.95 17.24
CA ALA A 302 5.78 -2.02 17.36
C ALA A 302 5.96 -1.19 16.07
N PHE A 303 5.85 -1.83 14.89
CA PHE A 303 5.96 -1.14 13.61
C PHE A 303 4.78 -0.19 13.37
N ILE A 304 3.54 -0.63 13.62
CA ILE A 304 2.34 0.23 13.51
C ILE A 304 2.47 1.42 14.45
N ASN A 305 2.83 1.20 15.71
CA ASN A 305 3.00 2.29 16.68
C ASN A 305 4.10 3.26 16.28
N TYR A 306 5.19 2.76 15.69
CA TYR A 306 6.28 3.60 15.20
C TYR A 306 5.83 4.52 14.07
N LEU A 307 5.07 3.98 13.09
CA LEU A 307 4.51 4.77 12.00
C LEU A 307 3.52 5.86 12.48
N GLN A 308 2.94 5.70 13.67
CA GLN A 308 2.07 6.69 14.30
C GLN A 308 2.82 7.72 15.17
N LYS A 309 4.16 7.71 15.24
CA LYS A 309 4.91 8.84 15.78
C LYS A 309 4.70 10.05 14.87
N PRO A 310 4.42 11.26 15.41
CA PRO A 310 4.12 12.43 14.57
C PRO A 310 5.21 12.77 13.55
N GLU A 311 6.48 12.70 13.96
CA GLU A 311 7.62 12.98 13.10
C GLU A 311 7.78 11.94 11.99
N VAL A 312 7.49 10.66 12.29
CA VAL A 312 7.57 9.56 11.33
C VAL A 312 6.44 9.66 10.31
N ALA A 313 5.20 9.90 10.76
CA ALA A 313 4.06 10.12 9.88
C ALA A 313 4.28 11.31 8.94
N ALA A 314 4.83 12.42 9.46
CA ALA A 314 5.17 13.59 8.64
C ALA A 314 6.30 13.28 7.65
N THR A 315 7.36 12.60 8.07
CA THR A 315 8.46 12.18 7.18
C THR A 315 7.92 11.37 6.01
N ASN A 316 6.95 10.48 6.29
CA ASN A 316 6.34 9.70 5.23
C ASN A 316 5.51 10.58 4.28
N SER A 317 4.61 11.43 4.81
CA SER A 317 3.80 12.35 3.98
C SER A 317 4.68 13.26 3.12
N ASN A 318 5.78 13.79 3.67
CA ASN A 318 6.72 14.63 2.94
C ASN A 318 7.42 13.88 1.79
N PHE A 319 7.64 12.58 1.95
CA PHE A 319 8.25 11.75 0.91
C PHE A 319 7.23 11.33 -0.16
N VAL A 320 6.12 10.69 0.25
CA VAL A 320 5.14 10.10 -0.67
C VAL A 320 4.08 11.08 -1.18
N SER A 321 3.99 12.28 -0.58
CA SER A 321 3.02 13.33 -0.95
C SER A 321 1.55 12.94 -0.77
N TYR A 322 1.26 12.07 0.19
CA TYR A 322 -0.09 11.74 0.63
C TYR A 322 -0.40 12.35 1.99
N ALA A 323 -1.65 12.64 2.23
CA ALA A 323 -2.14 13.00 3.55
C ALA A 323 -2.16 11.79 4.48
N ASN A 324 -1.92 12.00 5.77
CA ASN A 324 -1.99 10.98 6.81
C ASN A 324 -3.07 11.29 7.84
N GLY A 325 -3.44 10.28 8.64
CA GLY A 325 -4.45 10.41 9.69
C GLY A 325 -3.93 10.86 11.05
N ASN A 326 -2.70 11.33 11.16
CA ASN A 326 -2.07 11.75 12.40
C ASN A 326 -2.12 13.28 12.56
N LEU A 327 -3.02 13.79 13.38
CA LEU A 327 -3.20 15.25 13.56
C LEU A 327 -1.92 15.91 14.10
N ALA A 328 -1.23 15.25 15.02
CA ALA A 328 -0.03 15.80 15.64
C ALA A 328 1.15 15.91 14.66
N SER A 329 1.10 15.20 13.53
CA SER A 329 2.14 15.24 12.49
C SER A 329 2.13 16.54 11.69
N GLN A 330 0.99 17.28 11.62
CA GLN A 330 0.83 18.45 10.75
C GLN A 330 1.91 19.52 10.98
N LYS A 331 2.37 19.70 12.20
CA LYS A 331 3.44 20.67 12.53
C LYS A 331 4.83 20.31 11.97
N PHE A 332 5.00 19.06 11.49
CA PHE A 332 6.25 18.56 10.91
C PHE A 332 6.12 18.31 9.39
N ILE A 333 4.91 18.46 8.84
CA ILE A 333 4.69 18.33 7.40
C ILE A 333 5.18 19.59 6.70
N ASP A 334 5.85 19.42 5.57
CA ASP A 334 6.30 20.52 4.73
C ASP A 334 5.12 21.40 4.35
N ARG A 335 5.30 22.72 4.51
CA ARG A 335 4.24 23.70 4.27
C ARG A 335 3.62 23.59 2.87
N ALA A 336 4.46 23.33 1.86
CA ALA A 336 4.02 23.14 0.48
C ALA A 336 3.07 21.94 0.31
N ILE A 337 3.19 20.90 1.13
CA ILE A 337 2.32 19.72 1.12
C ILE A 337 1.04 20.01 1.93
N LEU A 338 1.19 20.59 3.11
CA LEU A 338 0.06 20.88 3.98
C LEU A 338 -0.92 21.91 3.38
N GLU A 339 -0.41 22.89 2.64
CA GLU A 339 -1.20 23.93 1.99
C GLU A 339 -1.73 23.51 0.60
N ASP A 340 -1.26 22.39 0.05
CA ASP A 340 -1.76 21.88 -1.24
C ASP A 340 -3.15 21.26 -1.06
N LYS A 341 -4.17 21.96 -1.58
CA LYS A 341 -5.57 21.53 -1.48
C LYS A 341 -5.89 20.23 -2.22
N THR A 342 -5.01 19.77 -3.08
CA THR A 342 -5.15 18.48 -3.75
C THR A 342 -4.60 17.31 -2.92
N ILE A 343 -3.84 17.60 -1.86
CA ILE A 343 -3.34 16.65 -0.86
C ILE A 343 -4.17 16.76 0.44
N TYR A 344 -4.35 17.98 0.95
CA TYR A 344 -5.16 18.32 2.11
C TYR A 344 -6.36 19.19 1.70
N PRO A 345 -7.43 18.61 1.14
CA PRO A 345 -8.61 19.33 0.69
C PRO A 345 -9.24 20.14 1.83
N ASP A 346 -9.71 21.34 1.52
CA ASP A 346 -10.52 22.11 2.44
C ASP A 346 -11.96 21.56 2.53
N GLU A 347 -12.76 22.11 3.43
CA GLU A 347 -14.11 21.63 3.70
C GLU A 347 -15.02 21.70 2.46
N ALA A 348 -14.89 22.75 1.65
CA ALA A 348 -15.67 22.92 0.43
C ALA A 348 -15.35 21.82 -0.62
N LEU A 349 -14.08 21.44 -0.73
CA LEU A 349 -13.68 20.35 -1.62
C LEU A 349 -14.06 18.99 -1.02
N MET A 350 -13.84 18.79 0.29
CA MET A 350 -14.22 17.56 1.00
C MET A 350 -15.72 17.24 0.89
N SER A 351 -16.59 18.25 0.79
CA SER A 351 -18.05 18.05 0.62
C SER A 351 -18.44 17.42 -0.72
N ARG A 352 -17.58 17.47 -1.73
CA ARG A 352 -17.78 16.88 -3.06
C ARG A 352 -17.13 15.51 -3.22
N LEU A 353 -16.37 15.07 -2.21
CA LEU A 353 -15.72 13.78 -2.25
C LEU A 353 -16.65 12.69 -1.72
N TYR A 354 -16.68 11.57 -2.42
CA TYR A 354 -17.43 10.38 -2.01
C TYR A 354 -16.48 9.26 -1.57
N VAL A 355 -16.98 8.35 -0.75
CA VAL A 355 -16.29 7.14 -0.34
C VAL A 355 -17.02 5.92 -0.89
N ILE A 356 -16.28 4.87 -1.20
CA ILE A 356 -16.83 3.60 -1.66
C ILE A 356 -17.12 2.71 -0.46
N ASN A 357 -18.22 1.96 -0.52
CA ASN A 357 -18.62 0.93 0.42
C ASN A 357 -18.20 -0.44 -0.10
N ALA A 358 -18.02 -1.40 0.78
CA ALA A 358 -17.94 -2.79 0.37
C ALA A 358 -19.29 -3.23 -0.25
N HIS A 359 -19.23 -3.81 -1.44
CA HIS A 359 -20.39 -4.36 -2.10
C HIS A 359 -20.69 -5.79 -1.66
N ASP A 360 -21.91 -6.23 -1.94
CA ASP A 360 -22.26 -7.65 -1.85
C ASP A 360 -21.41 -8.49 -2.83
N PRO A 361 -21.03 -9.73 -2.51
CA PRO A 361 -20.21 -10.57 -3.37
C PRO A 361 -20.80 -10.83 -4.77
N LYS A 362 -22.14 -10.71 -4.95
CA LYS A 362 -22.76 -10.80 -6.28
C LYS A 362 -22.38 -9.58 -7.14
N ILE A 363 -22.45 -8.41 -6.55
CA ILE A 363 -22.11 -7.13 -7.21
C ILE A 363 -20.62 -7.06 -7.51
N GLU A 364 -19.77 -7.44 -6.56
CA GLU A 364 -18.31 -7.55 -6.78
C GLU A 364 -17.98 -8.41 -8.01
N ARG A 365 -18.58 -9.62 -8.09
CA ARG A 365 -18.38 -10.49 -9.24
C ARG A 365 -18.89 -9.88 -10.55
N LEU A 366 -19.95 -9.07 -10.50
CA LEU A 366 -20.44 -8.36 -11.68
C LEU A 366 -19.45 -7.28 -12.11
N MET A 367 -18.98 -6.42 -11.19
CA MET A 367 -18.00 -5.38 -11.46
C MET A 367 -16.72 -5.97 -12.07
N ASN A 368 -16.21 -7.05 -11.50
CA ASN A 368 -15.03 -7.75 -12.02
C ASN A 368 -15.25 -8.30 -13.45
N ARG A 369 -16.42 -8.88 -13.74
CA ARG A 369 -16.73 -9.35 -15.10
C ARG A 369 -16.82 -8.19 -16.10
N LEU A 370 -17.47 -7.09 -15.71
CA LEU A 370 -17.54 -5.88 -16.54
C LEU A 370 -16.15 -5.32 -16.81
N TRP A 371 -15.31 -5.25 -15.78
CA TRP A 371 -13.94 -4.76 -15.87
C TRP A 371 -13.09 -5.58 -16.83
N ILE A 372 -13.14 -6.91 -16.72
CA ILE A 372 -12.43 -7.82 -17.65
C ILE A 372 -12.89 -7.58 -19.09
N ARG A 373 -14.19 -7.43 -19.34
CA ARG A 373 -14.74 -7.14 -20.67
C ARG A 373 -14.24 -5.78 -21.21
N ILE A 374 -14.21 -4.76 -20.38
CA ILE A 374 -13.68 -3.43 -20.74
C ILE A 374 -12.22 -3.55 -21.17
N LYS A 375 -11.37 -4.18 -20.34
CA LYS A 375 -9.94 -4.30 -20.63
C LYS A 375 -9.66 -5.10 -21.90
N THR A 376 -10.39 -6.17 -22.11
CA THR A 376 -10.20 -7.07 -23.27
C THR A 376 -10.90 -6.62 -24.53
N GLY A 377 -11.79 -5.61 -24.46
CA GLY A 377 -12.55 -5.12 -25.61
C GLY A 377 -13.63 -6.09 -26.11
N ARG A 378 -14.05 -7.07 -25.29
CA ARG A 378 -15.03 -8.11 -25.66
C ARG A 378 -16.43 -7.82 -25.11
#